data_176c1f895c8756f34aa009847877d322
#
_entry.id   176c1f895c8756f34aa009847877d322
#
_cell.length_a   1.000
_cell.length_b   1.000
_cell.length_c   1.000
_cell.angle_alpha   90.00
_cell.angle_beta   90.00
_cell.angle_gamma   90.00
#
_symmetry.space_group_name_H-M   'P 1'
#
loop_
_entity.id
_entity.type
_entity.pdbx_description
1 polymer ?
#
loop_
_entity_poly.entity_id
_entity_poly.type
_entity_poly.pdbx_seq_one_letter_code
_entity_poly.pdbx_strand_id
1 'polypeptide(L)'
;VPVREVLTPVEKLLEQIDLMDISATDRVIAESIIWNIDEQGYLAAEVELIADRLDVEVSDVERVLKVVQRMEPPGIGARDLQECLAVQLEVKGESDLAYKIVREKFEDFANRRFEQLEEELNCHRDDLQEAFDVISRLNPKPGEGSPTSDADYILPDLLVEEVDGKLLVSVNDG
;
A
#
# COMPACT_ATOMS: atom_id res chain seq x y z
N VAL A 1 20.14 -24.19 20.00
CA VAL A 1 20.03 -22.99 19.25
C VAL A 1 18.84 -22.22 19.66
N PRO A 2 19.05 -21.07 20.09
CA PRO A 2 17.92 -20.26 20.40
C PRO A 2 17.21 -19.91 19.13
N VAL A 3 16.00 -20.25 19.14
CA VAL A 3 15.19 -19.88 18.04
C VAL A 3 14.88 -18.41 18.14
N ARG A 4 15.29 -17.67 17.18
CA ARG A 4 14.90 -16.33 17.16
C ARG A 4 13.46 -16.26 16.93
N GLU A 5 12.80 -15.60 17.79
CA GLU A 5 11.39 -15.41 17.64
C GLU A 5 11.19 -14.23 16.74
N VAL A 6 11.00 -14.48 15.48
CA VAL A 6 10.66 -13.44 14.54
C VAL A 6 9.18 -13.56 14.27
N LEU A 7 8.44 -12.56 14.65
CA LEU A 7 7.00 -12.58 14.44
C LEU A 7 6.70 -12.44 12.96
N THR A 8 5.74 -13.23 12.49
CA THR A 8 5.23 -13.06 11.15
C THR A 8 4.42 -11.78 11.08
N PRO A 9 4.16 -11.26 9.89
CA PRO A 9 3.31 -10.08 9.78
C PRO A 9 1.93 -10.28 10.42
N VAL A 10 1.37 -11.48 10.29
CA VAL A 10 0.08 -11.77 10.91
C VAL A 10 0.17 -11.67 12.42
N GLU A 11 1.23 -12.25 12.99
CA GLU A 11 1.40 -12.21 14.44
C GLU A 11 1.57 -10.79 14.95
N LYS A 12 2.31 -9.97 14.20
CA LYS A 12 2.49 -8.57 14.60
C LYS A 12 1.17 -7.81 14.57
N LEU A 13 0.34 -8.10 13.57
CA LEU A 13 -0.95 -7.44 13.48
C LEU A 13 -1.85 -7.86 14.62
N LEU A 14 -1.84 -9.14 14.96
CA LEU A 14 -2.67 -9.62 16.07
C LEU A 14 -2.23 -9.00 17.39
N GLU A 15 -0.93 -8.81 17.58
CA GLU A 15 -0.45 -8.13 18.78
C GLU A 15 -0.92 -6.68 18.83
N GLN A 16 -0.90 -6.00 17.70
CA GLN A 16 -1.38 -4.62 17.65
C GLN A 16 -2.86 -4.56 17.99
N ILE A 17 -3.64 -5.50 17.49
CA ILE A 17 -5.06 -5.54 17.79
C ILE A 17 -5.29 -5.70 19.30
N ASP A 18 -4.50 -6.53 19.95
CA ASP A 18 -4.64 -6.75 21.38
C ASP A 18 -4.42 -5.50 22.19
N LEU A 19 -3.65 -4.56 21.65
CA LEU A 19 -3.35 -3.32 22.35
C LEU A 19 -4.34 -2.20 22.02
N MET A 20 -5.24 -2.43 21.09
CA MET A 20 -6.18 -1.40 20.67
C MET A 20 -7.46 -1.46 21.49
N ASP A 21 -8.05 -0.30 21.69
CA ASP A 21 -9.31 -0.17 22.41
C ASP A 21 -10.45 -0.23 21.40
N ILE A 22 -10.84 -1.41 21.01
CA ILE A 22 -11.91 -1.63 20.06
C ILE A 22 -12.93 -2.58 20.63
N SER A 23 -14.12 -2.55 20.08
CA SER A 23 -15.20 -3.41 20.56
C SER A 23 -14.90 -4.87 20.28
N ALA A 24 -15.60 -5.77 20.99
CA ALA A 24 -15.43 -7.19 20.76
C ALA A 24 -15.80 -7.57 19.33
N THR A 25 -16.85 -6.97 18.79
CA THR A 25 -17.26 -7.24 17.42
C THR A 25 -16.18 -6.78 16.44
N ASP A 26 -15.65 -5.59 16.65
CA ASP A 26 -14.60 -5.08 15.76
C ASP A 26 -13.36 -5.95 15.85
N ARG A 27 -13.03 -6.45 17.04
CA ARG A 27 -11.88 -7.34 17.17
C ARG A 27 -12.07 -8.62 16.37
N VAL A 28 -13.25 -9.20 16.41
CA VAL A 28 -13.53 -10.42 15.63
C VAL A 28 -13.39 -10.13 14.14
N ILE A 29 -13.91 -8.99 13.70
CA ILE A 29 -13.80 -8.60 12.29
C ILE A 29 -12.34 -8.42 11.90
N ALA A 30 -11.58 -7.70 12.75
CA ALA A 30 -10.16 -7.44 12.47
C ALA A 30 -9.38 -8.75 12.38
N GLU A 31 -9.63 -9.66 13.29
CA GLU A 31 -8.93 -10.94 13.26
C GLU A 31 -9.26 -11.72 12.00
N SER A 32 -10.51 -11.69 11.57
CA SER A 32 -10.89 -12.38 10.35
C SER A 32 -10.19 -11.77 9.14
N ILE A 33 -10.10 -10.44 9.11
CA ILE A 33 -9.39 -9.77 8.04
C ILE A 33 -7.91 -10.19 8.05
N ILE A 34 -7.28 -10.15 9.21
CA ILE A 34 -5.86 -10.44 9.32
C ILE A 34 -5.55 -11.86 8.86
N TRP A 35 -6.40 -12.82 9.23
CA TRP A 35 -6.16 -14.19 8.84
C TRP A 35 -6.39 -14.44 7.35
N ASN A 36 -6.97 -13.49 6.64
CA ASN A 36 -7.17 -13.59 5.19
C ASN A 36 -6.19 -12.75 4.41
N ILE A 37 -5.10 -12.32 5.03
CA ILE A 37 -4.06 -11.57 4.34
C ILE A 37 -3.05 -12.57 3.79
N ASP A 38 -2.67 -12.41 2.52
CA ASP A 38 -1.76 -13.35 1.90
C ASP A 38 -0.30 -13.00 2.21
N GLU A 39 0.61 -13.76 1.63
CA GLU A 39 2.03 -13.62 1.93
C GLU A 39 2.58 -12.26 1.51
N GLN A 40 1.99 -11.66 0.52
CA GLN A 40 2.45 -10.35 0.05
C GLN A 40 1.84 -9.21 0.83
N GLY A 41 0.87 -9.51 1.68
CA GLY A 41 0.25 -8.50 2.50
C GLY A 41 -1.08 -7.99 1.99
N TYR A 42 -1.65 -8.64 1.00
CA TYR A 42 -2.92 -8.22 0.45
C TYR A 42 -4.06 -9.05 0.99
N LEU A 43 -5.25 -8.43 1.03
CA LEU A 43 -6.43 -9.13 1.49
C LEU A 43 -6.87 -10.11 0.40
N ALA A 44 -6.90 -11.40 0.75
CA ALA A 44 -7.18 -12.44 -0.22
C ALA A 44 -8.66 -12.81 -0.27
N ALA A 45 -9.47 -12.31 0.64
CA ALA A 45 -10.90 -12.59 0.68
C ALA A 45 -11.67 -11.32 0.42
N GLU A 46 -12.86 -11.45 -0.15
CA GLU A 46 -13.70 -10.29 -0.39
C GLU A 46 -14.39 -9.88 0.90
N VAL A 47 -14.59 -8.58 1.07
CA VAL A 47 -15.21 -8.08 2.29
C VAL A 47 -16.62 -8.63 2.45
N GLU A 48 -17.32 -8.84 1.32
CA GLU A 48 -18.67 -9.39 1.38
C GLU A 48 -18.68 -10.79 1.99
N LEU A 49 -17.67 -11.59 1.67
CA LEU A 49 -17.58 -12.92 2.21
C LEU A 49 -17.30 -12.90 3.70
N ILE A 50 -16.43 -12.01 4.13
CA ILE A 50 -16.14 -11.87 5.55
C ILE A 50 -17.40 -11.41 6.29
N ALA A 51 -18.10 -10.44 5.74
CA ALA A 51 -19.32 -9.95 6.37
C ALA A 51 -20.36 -11.06 6.51
N ASP A 52 -20.50 -11.87 5.47
CA ASP A 52 -21.46 -12.95 5.49
C ASP A 52 -21.09 -14.01 6.53
N ARG A 53 -19.83 -14.36 6.60
CA ARG A 53 -19.38 -15.35 7.58
C ARG A 53 -19.59 -14.92 9.02
N LEU A 54 -19.40 -13.64 9.28
CA LEU A 54 -19.49 -13.10 10.63
C LEU A 54 -20.86 -12.55 10.97
N ASP A 55 -21.76 -12.55 9.98
CA ASP A 55 -23.11 -12.02 10.15
C ASP A 55 -23.07 -10.57 10.59
N VAL A 56 -22.26 -9.77 9.90
CA VAL A 56 -22.18 -8.34 10.12
C VAL A 56 -22.36 -7.63 8.79
N GLU A 57 -22.47 -6.30 8.87
CA GLU A 57 -22.64 -5.50 7.66
C GLU A 57 -21.33 -5.35 6.91
N VAL A 58 -21.41 -5.27 5.59
CA VAL A 58 -20.21 -5.00 4.79
C VAL A 58 -19.57 -3.70 5.24
N SER A 59 -20.37 -2.70 5.55
CA SER A 59 -19.81 -1.41 6.01
C SER A 59 -18.99 -1.55 7.26
N ASP A 60 -19.37 -2.48 8.15
CA ASP A 60 -18.57 -2.73 9.35
C ASP A 60 -17.23 -3.33 8.99
N VAL A 61 -17.22 -4.27 8.05
CA VAL A 61 -15.96 -4.89 7.63
C VAL A 61 -15.07 -3.85 6.96
N GLU A 62 -15.65 -2.99 6.12
CA GLU A 62 -14.85 -1.96 5.46
C GLU A 62 -14.28 -0.96 6.44
N ARG A 63 -15.05 -0.60 7.45
CA ARG A 63 -14.58 0.33 8.47
C ARG A 63 -13.40 -0.28 9.23
N VAL A 64 -13.51 -1.53 9.63
CA VAL A 64 -12.42 -2.18 10.34
C VAL A 64 -11.23 -2.44 9.44
N LEU A 65 -11.49 -2.74 8.17
CA LEU A 65 -10.40 -2.93 7.21
C LEU A 65 -9.54 -1.68 7.10
N LYS A 66 -10.14 -0.50 7.10
CA LYS A 66 -9.37 0.74 7.08
C LYS A 66 -8.45 0.84 8.27
N VAL A 67 -8.90 0.39 9.42
CA VAL A 67 -8.07 0.40 10.62
C VAL A 67 -6.87 -0.54 10.43
N VAL A 68 -7.14 -1.75 9.94
CA VAL A 68 -6.08 -2.73 9.72
C VAL A 68 -5.03 -2.23 8.74
N GLN A 69 -5.49 -1.58 7.68
CA GLN A 69 -4.59 -1.11 6.64
C GLN A 69 -3.62 -0.05 7.14
N ARG A 70 -3.97 0.64 8.22
CA ARG A 70 -3.12 1.69 8.77
C ARG A 70 -2.29 1.23 9.94
N MET A 71 -2.30 -0.07 10.22
CA MET A 71 -1.43 -0.65 11.23
C MET A 71 -0.04 -0.85 10.63
N GLU A 72 0.89 -1.36 11.43
CA GLU A 72 2.24 -1.61 10.94
C GLU A 72 2.36 -3.02 10.41
N PRO A 73 2.82 -3.18 9.19
CA PRO A 73 3.25 -2.13 8.24
C PRO A 73 2.06 -1.53 7.50
N PRO A 74 2.10 -0.22 7.24
CA PRO A 74 0.96 0.42 6.57
C PRO A 74 0.76 -0.14 5.17
N GLY A 75 -0.49 -0.20 4.75
CA GLY A 75 -0.85 -0.78 3.47
C GLY A 75 -1.16 -2.24 3.53
N ILE A 76 -0.86 -2.90 4.64
CA ILE A 76 -1.15 -4.31 4.77
C ILE A 76 -2.67 -4.49 4.79
N GLY A 77 -3.14 -5.55 4.15
CA GLY A 77 -4.57 -5.78 4.05
C GLY A 77 -5.24 -5.03 2.91
N ALA A 78 -4.47 -4.34 2.10
CA ALA A 78 -5.04 -3.66 0.93
C ALA A 78 -5.58 -4.70 -0.06
N ARG A 79 -6.56 -4.27 -0.84
CA ARG A 79 -7.17 -5.18 -1.81
C ARG A 79 -6.43 -5.18 -3.14
N ASP A 80 -5.69 -4.11 -3.43
CA ASP A 80 -4.89 -4.04 -4.65
C ASP A 80 -3.74 -3.07 -4.43
N LEU A 81 -2.89 -2.95 -5.45
CA LEU A 81 -1.70 -2.11 -5.34
C LEU A 81 -2.06 -0.66 -5.12
N GLN A 82 -3.05 -0.17 -5.84
CA GLN A 82 -3.44 1.23 -5.70
C GLN A 82 -3.84 1.56 -4.27
N GLU A 83 -4.64 0.72 -3.66
CA GLU A 83 -5.06 0.94 -2.28
C GLU A 83 -3.86 0.85 -1.34
N CYS A 84 -2.97 -0.09 -1.57
CA CYS A 84 -1.78 -0.26 -0.75
C CYS A 84 -0.92 1.00 -0.75
N LEU A 85 -0.68 1.54 -1.92
CA LEU A 85 0.13 2.75 -2.05
C LEU A 85 -0.58 3.96 -1.47
N ALA A 86 -1.88 4.06 -1.70
CA ALA A 86 -2.64 5.20 -1.18
C ALA A 86 -2.60 5.23 0.35
N VAL A 87 -2.74 4.08 0.98
CA VAL A 87 -2.68 4.03 2.43
C VAL A 87 -1.32 4.45 2.95
N GLN A 88 -0.26 3.98 2.31
CA GLN A 88 1.09 4.36 2.74
C GLN A 88 1.31 5.86 2.61
N LEU A 89 0.83 6.43 1.52
CA LEU A 89 0.96 7.87 1.33
C LEU A 89 0.15 8.64 2.35
N GLU A 90 -1.02 8.15 2.67
CA GLU A 90 -1.85 8.80 3.67
C GLU A 90 -1.19 8.77 5.05
N VAL A 91 -0.66 7.61 5.42
CA VAL A 91 -0.04 7.44 6.74
C VAL A 91 1.24 8.27 6.85
N LYS A 92 2.06 8.26 5.80
CA LYS A 92 3.34 8.98 5.85
C LYS A 92 3.19 10.47 5.62
N GLY A 93 2.22 10.87 4.85
CA GLY A 93 1.96 12.28 4.62
C GLY A 93 3.07 13.03 3.91
N GLU A 94 3.86 12.35 3.10
CA GLU A 94 5.03 12.95 2.49
C GLU A 94 4.70 13.84 1.29
N SER A 95 3.64 13.53 0.56
CA SER A 95 3.34 14.27 -0.65
C SER A 95 1.86 14.19 -0.95
N ASP A 96 1.20 15.32 -0.91
CA ASP A 96 -0.21 15.40 -1.29
C ASP A 96 -0.39 15.10 -2.76
N LEU A 97 0.57 15.54 -3.58
CA LEU A 97 0.48 15.30 -5.01
C LEU A 97 0.59 13.81 -5.33
N ALA A 98 1.52 13.11 -4.67
CA ALA A 98 1.65 11.68 -4.87
C ALA A 98 0.37 10.96 -4.47
N TYR A 99 -0.22 11.35 -3.36
CA TYR A 99 -1.47 10.75 -2.91
C TYR A 99 -2.58 10.96 -3.94
N LYS A 100 -2.68 12.18 -4.46
CA LYS A 100 -3.71 12.49 -5.45
C LYS A 100 -3.50 11.69 -6.73
N ILE A 101 -2.25 11.56 -7.16
CA ILE A 101 -1.94 10.78 -8.35
C ILE A 101 -2.39 9.32 -8.16
N VAL A 102 -2.04 8.74 -7.04
CA VAL A 102 -2.38 7.34 -6.79
C VAL A 102 -3.89 7.16 -6.68
N ARG A 103 -4.57 8.09 -6.03
CA ARG A 103 -6.00 7.94 -5.83
C ARG A 103 -6.81 8.22 -7.08
N GLU A 104 -6.41 9.22 -7.85
CA GLU A 104 -7.28 9.71 -8.91
C GLU A 104 -6.71 9.52 -10.31
N LYS A 105 -5.40 9.39 -10.44
CA LYS A 105 -4.75 9.33 -11.74
C LYS A 105 -3.78 8.16 -11.85
N PHE A 106 -4.07 7.09 -11.13
CA PHE A 106 -3.15 5.97 -11.08
C PHE A 106 -2.89 5.37 -12.46
N GLU A 107 -3.91 5.28 -13.27
CA GLU A 107 -3.77 4.70 -14.60
C GLU A 107 -2.89 5.57 -15.48
N ASP A 108 -3.10 6.89 -15.43
CA ASP A 108 -2.25 7.80 -16.18
C ASP A 108 -0.81 7.74 -15.70
N PHE A 109 -0.62 7.62 -14.39
CA PHE A 109 0.70 7.46 -13.82
C PHE A 109 1.35 6.18 -14.34
N ALA A 110 0.63 5.06 -14.31
CA ALA A 110 1.17 3.78 -14.74
C ALA A 110 1.51 3.78 -16.24
N ASN A 111 0.78 4.56 -17.03
CA ASN A 111 1.00 4.64 -18.47
C ASN A 111 1.88 5.82 -18.87
N ARG A 112 2.49 6.49 -17.92
CA ARG A 112 3.47 7.56 -18.16
C ARG A 112 2.90 8.71 -18.96
N ARG A 113 1.67 9.05 -18.71
CA ARG A 113 1.03 10.16 -19.42
C ARG A 113 1.38 11.47 -18.74
N PHE A 114 2.67 11.85 -18.82
CA PHE A 114 3.18 12.98 -18.07
C PHE A 114 2.54 14.30 -18.43
N GLU A 115 2.38 14.54 -19.72
CA GLU A 115 1.79 15.81 -20.14
C GLU A 115 0.35 15.94 -19.69
N GLN A 116 -0.38 14.83 -19.77
CA GLN A 116 -1.75 14.84 -19.31
C GLN A 116 -1.82 15.07 -17.80
N LEU A 117 -0.91 14.44 -17.05
CA LEU A 117 -0.88 14.64 -15.61
C LEU A 117 -0.55 16.07 -15.27
N GLU A 118 0.42 16.68 -15.96
CA GLU A 118 0.75 18.09 -15.72
C GLU A 118 -0.44 18.98 -15.93
N GLU A 119 -1.17 18.72 -16.98
CA GLU A 119 -2.31 19.55 -17.33
C GLU A 119 -3.45 19.36 -16.33
N GLU A 120 -3.79 18.11 -16.06
CA GLU A 120 -4.96 17.82 -15.21
C GLU A 120 -4.72 18.16 -13.77
N LEU A 121 -3.48 18.02 -13.30
CA LEU A 121 -3.14 18.31 -11.92
C LEU A 121 -2.60 19.72 -11.74
N ASN A 122 -2.43 20.45 -12.84
CA ASN A 122 -1.94 21.81 -12.81
C ASN A 122 -0.63 21.90 -12.03
N CYS A 123 0.34 21.08 -12.42
CA CYS A 123 1.64 21.04 -11.77
C CYS A 123 2.73 20.98 -12.82
N HIS A 124 3.97 21.18 -12.36
CA HIS A 124 5.11 21.13 -13.27
C HIS A 124 5.71 19.73 -13.32
N ARG A 125 6.52 19.49 -14.34
CA ARG A 125 7.19 18.22 -14.48
C ARG A 125 8.05 17.91 -13.27
N ASP A 126 8.69 18.92 -12.70
CA ASP A 126 9.52 18.72 -11.51
C ASP A 126 8.70 18.22 -10.34
N ASP A 127 7.50 18.73 -10.21
CA ASP A 127 6.61 18.27 -9.13
C ASP A 127 6.22 16.82 -9.34
N LEU A 128 5.97 16.44 -10.59
CA LEU A 128 5.67 15.06 -10.90
C LEU A 128 6.85 14.15 -10.61
N GLN A 129 8.06 14.60 -10.91
CA GLN A 129 9.24 13.81 -10.62
C GLN A 129 9.36 13.52 -9.13
N GLU A 130 9.15 14.54 -8.33
CA GLU A 130 9.21 14.36 -6.89
C GLU A 130 8.13 13.40 -6.40
N ALA A 131 6.92 13.53 -6.94
CA ALA A 131 5.85 12.63 -6.55
C ALA A 131 6.17 11.19 -6.97
N PHE A 132 6.73 11.02 -8.16
CA PHE A 132 7.11 9.69 -8.62
C PHE A 132 8.18 9.09 -7.72
N ASP A 133 9.14 9.90 -7.27
CA ASP A 133 10.15 9.44 -6.34
C ASP A 133 9.53 8.94 -5.04
N VAL A 134 8.59 9.71 -4.51
CA VAL A 134 7.93 9.32 -3.28
C VAL A 134 7.21 7.98 -3.47
N ILE A 135 6.47 7.85 -4.57
CA ILE A 135 5.74 6.62 -4.83
C ILE A 135 6.68 5.44 -4.99
N SER A 136 7.81 5.65 -5.66
CA SER A 136 8.74 4.56 -5.93
C SER A 136 9.42 4.02 -4.67
N ARG A 137 9.40 4.78 -3.59
CA ARG A 137 10.00 4.34 -2.34
C ARG A 137 9.01 3.62 -1.44
N LEU A 138 7.76 3.50 -1.87
CA LEU A 138 6.76 2.80 -1.07
C LEU A 138 6.93 1.29 -1.21
N ASN A 139 6.31 0.58 -0.29
CA ASN A 139 6.44 -0.88 -0.24
C ASN A 139 5.25 -1.54 -0.92
N PRO A 140 5.44 -2.15 -2.10
CA PRO A 140 4.32 -2.79 -2.80
C PRO A 140 3.93 -4.14 -2.23
N LYS A 141 4.75 -4.69 -1.33
CA LYS A 141 4.49 -6.00 -0.76
C LYS A 141 4.71 -5.93 0.74
N PRO A 142 3.78 -5.30 1.46
CA PRO A 142 4.00 -5.08 2.89
C PRO A 142 4.12 -6.36 3.70
N GLY A 143 3.60 -7.47 3.20
CA GLY A 143 3.73 -8.74 3.91
C GLY A 143 5.12 -9.34 3.84
N GLU A 144 5.96 -8.84 2.95
CA GLU A 144 7.30 -9.38 2.77
C GLU A 144 8.39 -8.50 3.36
N GLY A 145 7.97 -7.47 4.11
CA GLY A 145 8.94 -6.56 4.69
C GLY A 145 9.34 -5.46 3.75
N SER A 146 10.36 -4.72 4.15
CA SER A 146 10.80 -3.59 3.34
C SER A 146 11.53 -4.06 2.10
N PRO A 147 11.39 -3.35 0.99
CA PRO A 147 12.17 -3.67 -0.20
C PRO A 147 13.65 -3.52 0.10
N THR A 148 14.43 -4.48 -0.34
CA THR A 148 15.87 -4.46 -0.07
C THR A 148 16.71 -4.43 -1.34
N SER A 149 16.08 -4.44 -2.49
CA SER A 149 16.83 -4.45 -3.73
C SER A 149 16.01 -3.78 -4.82
N ASP A 150 16.66 -3.56 -5.94
CA ASP A 150 16.00 -2.99 -7.08
C ASP A 150 14.85 -3.84 -7.59
N ALA A 151 14.90 -5.12 -7.29
CA ALA A 151 13.85 -6.02 -7.76
C ALA A 151 12.51 -5.71 -7.13
N ASP A 152 12.50 -5.00 -6.02
CA ASP A 152 11.26 -4.69 -5.34
C ASP A 152 10.69 -3.33 -5.69
N TYR A 153 11.27 -2.67 -6.66
CA TYR A 153 10.77 -1.35 -7.05
C TYR A 153 9.39 -1.45 -7.66
N ILE A 154 8.57 -0.44 -7.37
CA ILE A 154 7.26 -0.32 -7.97
C ILE A 154 7.41 0.25 -9.35
N LEU A 155 6.83 -0.40 -10.34
CA LEU A 155 6.81 0.13 -11.71
C LEU A 155 8.21 0.54 -12.16
N PRO A 156 9.18 -0.39 -12.13
CA PRO A 156 10.56 -0.02 -12.46
C PRO A 156 10.72 0.60 -13.84
N ASP A 157 9.90 0.22 -14.78
CA ASP A 157 9.99 0.78 -16.12
C ASP A 157 9.73 2.26 -16.15
N LEU A 158 8.88 2.74 -15.27
CA LEU A 158 8.63 4.17 -15.19
C LEU A 158 9.87 4.91 -14.75
N LEU A 159 10.58 4.36 -13.80
CA LEU A 159 11.76 5.02 -13.28
C LEU A 159 12.88 5.06 -14.31
N VAL A 160 13.04 3.99 -15.05
CA VAL A 160 14.10 3.90 -16.02
C VAL A 160 13.93 4.89 -17.15
N GLU A 161 12.69 5.11 -17.52
CA GLU A 161 12.44 5.97 -18.63
C GLU A 161 12.81 7.38 -18.42
N GLU A 162 13.06 7.71 -17.33
CA GLU A 162 13.34 9.01 -17.13
C GLU A 162 14.60 9.41 -17.54
N VAL A 163 15.09 9.32 -17.91
CA VAL A 163 16.12 9.93 -18.16
C VAL A 163 16.41 10.50 -19.23
N ASP A 164 15.97 10.98 -19.68
CA ASP A 164 16.08 11.56 -20.66
C ASP A 164 16.88 12.08 -20.75
N GLY A 165 16.93 11.78 -20.63
CA GLY A 165 17.51 12.02 -20.56
C GLY A 165 17.96 12.01 -19.48
N LYS A 166 17.92 11.71 -18.85
CA LYS A 166 18.19 11.55 -17.98
C LYS A 166 17.89 10.92 -17.09
N LEU A 167 17.46 10.38 -16.78
CA LEU A 167 17.19 9.80 -15.99
C LEU A 167 17.33 8.86 -15.68
N LEU A 168 17.43 8.43 -15.62
CA LEU A 168 17.56 7.70 -15.36
C LEU A 168 17.62 6.77 -15.20
N VAL A 169 17.89 6.25 -15.29
CA VAL A 169 17.91 5.48 -15.27
C VAL A 169 18.08 4.68 -14.74
N SER A 170 18.25 4.50 -14.41
CA SER A 170 18.42 3.76 -14.06
C SER A 170 18.11 2.87 -13.55
N VAL A 171 17.74 2.65 -13.35
CA VAL A 171 17.44 1.79 -12.88
C VAL A 171 17.48 0.65 -13.19
N ASN A 172 17.63 0.37 -13.55
CA ASN A 172 17.67 -0.52 -13.91
C ASN A 172 18.29 -1.13 -14.09
N ASP A 173 18.73 -0.90 -14.09
CA ASP A 173 19.21 -1.40 -14.39
C ASP A 173 19.44 -2.12 -13.94
N GLY A 174 19.28 -2.12 -13.76
CA GLY A 174 19.22 -2.74 -13.48
C GLY A 174 19.30 -2.84 -13.33
#